data_3da52810fd8cee454f1239dfd6aa320e
#
_entry.id   3da52810fd8cee454f1239dfd6aa320e
#
_cell.length_a   1.000
_cell.length_b   1.000
_cell.length_c   1.000
_cell.angle_alpha   90.00
_cell.angle_beta   90.00
_cell.angle_gamma   90.00
#
_symmetry.space_group_name_H-M   'P 1'
#
loop_
_entity.id
_entity.type
_entity.pdbx_description
1 polymer ?
#
loop_
_entity_poly.entity_id
_entity_poly.type
_entity_poly.pdbx_seq_one_letter_code
_entity_poly.pdbx_strand_id
1 'polypeptide(L)'
;MLQKLNNIILTARSVATVNYFKELVNGGPIKFVACLLSGAMGWLSTFFAPIWTVIVVVCVFILIDAILGTKVSITHDGKFESRKLWSTLKKFGNCAMIISCCHLMDTEIVKSIDMHLVEAFSGIVCGVELWSMIENLQAIDPTGPWKIFSKFIRSKGEKYLDITIEKDDLPKIKKLVKKIK
;
A
#
# COMPACT_ATOMS: atom_id res chain seq x y z
N MET A 1 -43.33 10.69 28.07
CA MET A 1 -43.41 9.28 27.69
C MET A 1 -42.17 8.80 26.95
N LEU A 2 -41.74 9.49 25.91
CA LEU A 2 -40.53 9.17 25.12
C LEU A 2 -39.21 9.15 25.90
N GLN A 3 -39.00 10.05 26.86
CA GLN A 3 -37.78 10.08 27.68
C GLN A 3 -37.65 8.89 28.62
N LYS A 4 -38.76 8.37 29.18
CA LYS A 4 -38.78 7.14 29.97
C LYS A 4 -38.43 5.92 29.11
N LEU A 5 -38.95 5.87 27.89
CA LEU A 5 -38.61 4.77 26.94
C LEU A 5 -37.11 4.77 26.57
N ASN A 6 -36.55 5.94 26.30
CA ASN A 6 -35.12 6.06 25.97
C ASN A 6 -34.23 5.60 27.14
N ASN A 7 -34.56 5.95 28.37
CA ASN A 7 -33.84 5.53 29.55
C ASN A 7 -33.93 3.99 29.77
N ILE A 8 -35.09 3.40 29.51
CA ILE A 8 -35.26 1.94 29.61
C ILE A 8 -34.41 1.21 28.55
N ILE A 9 -34.38 1.74 27.31
CA ILE A 9 -33.58 1.15 26.23
C ILE A 9 -32.07 1.27 26.52
N LEU A 10 -31.61 2.40 27.03
CA LEU A 10 -30.22 2.62 27.42
C LEU A 10 -29.82 1.69 28.58
N THR A 11 -30.68 1.54 29.59
CA THR A 11 -30.42 0.63 30.72
C THR A 11 -30.40 -0.83 30.28
N ALA A 12 -31.33 -1.23 29.41
CA ALA A 12 -31.36 -2.60 28.87
C ALA A 12 -30.12 -2.91 28.02
N ARG A 13 -29.65 -1.94 27.22
CA ARG A 13 -28.40 -2.07 26.46
C ARG A 13 -27.18 -2.19 27.38
N SER A 14 -27.09 -1.39 28.44
CA SER A 14 -25.96 -1.45 29.38
C SER A 14 -25.92 -2.79 30.16
N VAL A 15 -27.08 -3.29 30.57
CA VAL A 15 -27.17 -4.59 31.27
C VAL A 15 -26.83 -5.74 30.32
N ALA A 16 -27.29 -5.70 29.08
CA ALA A 16 -26.93 -6.71 28.07
C ALA A 16 -25.41 -6.73 27.79
N THR A 17 -24.78 -5.56 27.66
CA THR A 17 -23.31 -5.47 27.47
C THR A 17 -22.54 -5.98 28.67
N VAL A 18 -22.96 -5.69 29.89
CA VAL A 18 -22.31 -6.21 31.13
C VAL A 18 -22.46 -7.72 31.25
N ASN A 19 -23.62 -8.28 30.95
CA ASN A 19 -23.84 -9.71 30.96
C ASN A 19 -23.00 -10.43 29.87
N TYR A 20 -22.95 -9.86 28.66
CA TYR A 20 -22.07 -10.36 27.61
C TYR A 20 -20.59 -10.38 28.04
N PHE A 21 -20.14 -9.30 28.69
CA PHE A 21 -18.78 -9.22 29.22
C PHE A 21 -18.50 -10.25 30.32
N LYS A 22 -19.45 -10.49 31.23
CA LYS A 22 -19.37 -11.54 32.26
C LYS A 22 -19.30 -12.94 31.64
N GLU A 23 -20.13 -13.24 30.65
CA GLU A 23 -20.07 -14.55 29.95
C GLU A 23 -18.76 -14.75 29.19
N LEU A 24 -18.19 -13.65 28.61
CA LEU A 24 -16.91 -13.69 27.93
C LEU A 24 -15.75 -13.99 28.90
N VAL A 25 -15.75 -13.34 30.08
CA VAL A 25 -14.73 -13.55 31.13
C VAL A 25 -14.85 -14.96 31.74
N ASN A 26 -16.07 -15.41 31.96
CA ASN A 26 -16.34 -16.77 32.50
C ASN A 26 -16.08 -17.88 31.46
N GLY A 27 -16.01 -17.55 30.17
CA GLY A 27 -15.82 -18.51 29.09
C GLY A 27 -14.37 -18.99 28.88
N GLY A 28 -13.45 -18.59 29.76
CA GLY A 28 -12.05 -18.99 29.74
C GLY A 28 -11.16 -18.07 28.86
N PRO A 29 -9.83 -18.16 29.02
CA PRO A 29 -8.87 -17.25 28.39
C PRO A 29 -8.94 -17.26 26.85
N ILE A 30 -9.34 -18.36 26.24
CA ILE A 30 -9.43 -18.51 24.78
C ILE A 30 -10.54 -17.60 24.20
N LYS A 31 -11.71 -17.56 24.85
CA LYS A 31 -12.82 -16.70 24.39
C LYS A 31 -12.51 -15.23 24.55
N PHE A 32 -11.80 -14.84 25.61
CA PHE A 32 -11.34 -13.47 25.83
C PHE A 32 -10.35 -13.03 24.74
N VAL A 33 -9.36 -13.87 24.44
CA VAL A 33 -8.39 -13.61 23.36
C VAL A 33 -9.10 -13.53 22.00
N ALA A 34 -10.03 -14.42 21.71
CA ALA A 34 -10.80 -14.40 20.46
C ALA A 34 -11.61 -13.09 20.30
N CYS A 35 -12.20 -12.60 21.38
CA CYS A 35 -12.94 -11.33 21.38
C CYS A 35 -12.01 -10.13 21.16
N LEU A 36 -10.85 -10.09 21.82
CA LEU A 36 -9.85 -9.05 21.62
C LEU A 36 -9.35 -9.05 20.16
N LEU A 37 -9.06 -10.22 19.61
CA LEU A 37 -8.61 -10.36 18.23
C LEU A 37 -9.70 -9.91 17.24
N SER A 38 -10.96 -10.32 17.46
CA SER A 38 -12.05 -9.89 16.57
C SER A 38 -12.33 -8.40 16.66
N GLY A 39 -12.21 -7.79 17.84
CA GLY A 39 -12.32 -6.34 18.04
C GLY A 39 -11.19 -5.60 17.34
N ALA A 40 -9.94 -6.08 17.50
CA ALA A 40 -8.78 -5.49 16.81
C ALA A 40 -8.91 -5.61 15.29
N MET A 41 -9.33 -6.76 14.78
CA MET A 41 -9.57 -6.98 13.34
C MET A 41 -10.69 -6.10 12.80
N GLY A 42 -11.77 -5.90 13.56
CA GLY A 42 -12.85 -4.99 13.20
C GLY A 42 -12.37 -3.55 13.13
N TRP A 43 -11.57 -3.11 14.08
CA TRP A 43 -10.97 -1.77 14.07
C TRP A 43 -10.02 -1.58 12.88
N LEU A 44 -9.11 -2.55 12.64
CA LEU A 44 -8.22 -2.54 11.47
C LEU A 44 -9.02 -2.47 10.15
N SER A 45 -10.07 -3.29 10.04
CA SER A 45 -10.93 -3.30 8.84
C SER A 45 -11.54 -1.94 8.58
N THR A 46 -12.06 -1.27 9.63
CA THR A 46 -12.64 0.07 9.51
C THR A 46 -11.59 1.11 9.12
N PHE A 47 -10.38 1.01 9.70
CA PHE A 47 -9.27 1.90 9.39
C PHE A 47 -8.79 1.75 7.94
N PHE A 48 -8.65 0.52 7.44
CA PHE A 48 -8.17 0.27 6.09
C PHE A 48 -9.26 0.37 5.01
N ALA A 49 -10.55 0.34 5.37
CA ALA A 49 -11.65 0.38 4.42
C ALA A 49 -11.53 1.51 3.37
N PRO A 50 -11.25 2.78 3.71
CA PRO A 50 -11.18 3.87 2.75
C PRO A 50 -9.98 3.77 1.80
N ILE A 51 -8.85 3.18 2.24
CA ILE A 51 -7.62 3.07 1.45
C ILE A 51 -7.39 1.67 0.86
N TRP A 52 -8.32 0.73 1.11
CA TRP A 52 -8.18 -0.65 0.67
C TRP A 52 -7.97 -0.78 -0.84
N THR A 53 -8.74 -0.06 -1.63
CA THR A 53 -8.63 -0.05 -3.09
C THR A 53 -7.25 0.43 -3.55
N VAL A 54 -6.73 1.49 -2.91
CA VAL A 54 -5.40 2.04 -3.23
C VAL A 54 -4.31 1.02 -2.93
N ILE A 55 -4.36 0.38 -1.75
CA ILE A 55 -3.41 -0.66 -1.36
C ILE A 55 -3.44 -1.83 -2.35
N VAL A 56 -4.62 -2.28 -2.74
CA VAL A 56 -4.78 -3.37 -3.72
C VAL A 56 -4.19 -2.99 -5.08
N VAL A 57 -4.45 -1.78 -5.58
CA VAL A 57 -3.88 -1.30 -6.84
C VAL A 57 -2.35 -1.29 -6.78
N VAL A 58 -1.77 -0.70 -5.75
CA VAL A 58 -0.30 -0.68 -5.55
C VAL A 58 0.26 -2.10 -5.47
N CYS A 59 -0.42 -3.00 -4.75
CA CYS A 59 -0.04 -4.41 -4.67
C CYS A 59 -0.01 -5.08 -6.05
N VAL A 60 -1.03 -4.85 -6.88
CA VAL A 60 -1.10 -5.41 -8.25
C VAL A 60 0.05 -4.90 -9.10
N PHE A 61 0.39 -3.61 -9.04
CA PHE A 61 1.53 -3.05 -9.78
C PHE A 61 2.85 -3.71 -9.35
N ILE A 62 3.12 -3.81 -8.05
CA ILE A 62 4.31 -4.46 -7.51
C ILE A 62 4.39 -5.94 -7.92
N LEU A 63 3.25 -6.65 -7.92
CA LEU A 63 3.21 -8.05 -8.32
C LEU A 63 3.50 -8.24 -9.82
N ILE A 64 2.92 -7.40 -10.68
CA ILE A 64 3.18 -7.45 -12.12
C ILE A 64 4.65 -7.16 -12.40
N ASP A 65 5.24 -6.12 -11.78
CA ASP A 65 6.67 -5.83 -11.91
C ASP A 65 7.54 -7.02 -11.47
N ALA A 66 7.21 -7.64 -10.34
CA ALA A 66 7.92 -8.82 -9.84
C ALA A 66 7.85 -10.02 -10.80
N ILE A 67 6.67 -10.26 -11.41
CA ILE A 67 6.48 -11.33 -12.40
C ILE A 67 7.32 -11.06 -13.65
N LEU A 68 7.28 -9.84 -14.18
CA LEU A 68 8.05 -9.43 -15.35
C LEU A 68 9.55 -9.49 -15.08
N GLY A 69 10.01 -8.97 -13.95
CA GLY A 69 11.42 -9.02 -13.54
C GLY A 69 11.91 -10.44 -13.32
N THR A 70 11.07 -11.34 -12.80
CA THR A 70 11.38 -12.77 -12.67
C THR A 70 11.51 -13.41 -14.04
N LYS A 71 10.61 -13.11 -14.98
CA LYS A 71 10.67 -13.62 -16.37
C LYS A 71 11.94 -13.18 -17.07
N VAL A 72 12.34 -11.92 -16.94
CA VAL A 72 13.62 -11.41 -17.47
C VAL A 72 14.79 -12.20 -16.89
N SER A 73 14.83 -12.40 -15.57
CA SER A 73 15.91 -13.13 -14.90
C SER A 73 16.03 -14.58 -15.36
N ILE A 74 14.90 -15.28 -15.53
CA ILE A 74 14.89 -16.66 -16.01
C ILE A 74 15.39 -16.73 -17.47
N THR A 75 14.99 -15.75 -18.30
CA THR A 75 15.36 -15.71 -19.72
C THR A 75 16.86 -15.40 -19.91
N HIS A 76 17.43 -14.50 -19.09
CA HIS A 76 18.83 -14.09 -19.23
C HIS A 76 19.80 -14.90 -18.38
N ASP A 77 19.44 -15.20 -17.13
CA ASP A 77 20.36 -15.81 -16.14
C ASP A 77 20.07 -17.30 -15.92
N GLY A 78 18.94 -17.82 -16.43
CA GLY A 78 18.55 -19.23 -16.29
C GLY A 78 18.23 -19.68 -14.87
N LYS A 79 18.18 -18.78 -13.89
CA LYS A 79 18.00 -19.10 -12.47
C LYS A 79 16.89 -18.25 -11.82
N PHE A 80 16.06 -18.92 -11.05
CA PHE A 80 15.10 -18.27 -10.16
C PHE A 80 15.76 -17.92 -8.82
N GLU A 81 15.80 -16.64 -8.45
CA GLU A 81 16.33 -16.20 -7.16
C GLU A 81 15.18 -15.90 -6.17
N SER A 82 15.01 -16.74 -5.15
CA SER A 82 14.04 -16.51 -4.06
C SER A 82 14.28 -15.19 -3.30
N ARG A 83 15.52 -14.68 -3.34
CA ARG A 83 15.90 -13.37 -2.78
C ARG A 83 15.11 -12.22 -3.42
N LYS A 84 14.74 -12.32 -4.71
CA LYS A 84 13.92 -11.32 -5.41
C LYS A 84 12.49 -11.27 -4.84
N LEU A 85 11.89 -12.43 -4.54
CA LEU A 85 10.57 -12.48 -3.87
C LEU A 85 10.59 -11.82 -2.50
N TRP A 86 11.64 -12.06 -1.71
CA TRP A 86 11.77 -11.42 -0.41
C TRP A 86 11.90 -9.89 -0.51
N SER A 87 12.64 -9.41 -1.51
CA SER A 87 12.74 -7.98 -1.80
C SER A 87 11.39 -7.37 -2.18
N THR A 88 10.59 -8.07 -3.01
CA THR A 88 9.22 -7.65 -3.39
C THR A 88 8.30 -7.55 -2.18
N LEU A 89 8.36 -8.54 -1.27
CA LEU A 89 7.55 -8.54 -0.05
C LEU A 89 7.91 -7.37 0.88
N LYS A 90 9.19 -7.07 1.05
CA LYS A 90 9.66 -5.89 1.80
C LYS A 90 9.18 -4.59 1.16
N LYS A 91 9.26 -4.49 -0.17
CA LYS A 91 8.79 -3.33 -0.92
C LYS A 91 7.30 -3.08 -0.69
N PHE A 92 6.49 -4.15 -0.78
CA PHE A 92 5.07 -4.07 -0.49
C PHE A 92 4.79 -3.61 0.95
N GLY A 93 5.45 -4.21 1.95
CA GLY A 93 5.29 -3.83 3.35
C GLY A 93 5.62 -2.35 3.60
N ASN A 94 6.71 -1.86 3.01
CA ASN A 94 7.11 -0.46 3.12
C ASN A 94 6.09 0.49 2.47
N CYS A 95 5.60 0.16 1.27
CA CYS A 95 4.57 0.95 0.58
C CYS A 95 3.27 0.99 1.38
N ALA A 96 2.80 -0.17 1.88
CA ALA A 96 1.59 -0.24 2.69
C ALA A 96 1.71 0.58 3.98
N MET A 97 2.88 0.55 4.63
CA MET A 97 3.15 1.36 5.83
C MET A 97 3.09 2.86 5.53
N ILE A 98 3.73 3.32 4.45
CA ILE A 98 3.73 4.74 4.10
C ILE A 98 2.33 5.20 3.69
N ILE A 99 1.59 4.41 2.90
CA ILE A 99 0.19 4.72 2.53
C ILE A 99 -0.68 4.86 3.79
N SER A 100 -0.48 3.97 4.79
CA SER A 100 -1.19 4.06 6.07
C SER A 100 -0.84 5.34 6.85
N CYS A 101 0.44 5.75 6.84
CA CYS A 101 0.87 7.00 7.45
C CYS A 101 0.29 8.22 6.72
N CYS A 102 0.27 8.22 5.38
CA CYS A 102 -0.36 9.27 4.59
C CYS A 102 -1.86 9.38 4.92
N HIS A 103 -2.55 8.23 5.04
CA HIS A 103 -3.95 8.20 5.42
C HIS A 103 -4.21 8.81 6.81
N LEU A 104 -3.35 8.48 7.80
CA LEU A 104 -3.44 9.09 9.13
C LEU A 104 -3.20 10.61 9.09
N MET A 105 -2.26 11.06 8.25
CA MET A 105 -2.02 12.49 8.08
C MET A 105 -3.22 13.19 7.46
N ASP A 106 -3.79 12.65 6.38
CA ASP A 106 -4.95 13.23 5.70
C ASP A 106 -6.19 13.24 6.59
N THR A 107 -6.43 12.18 7.39
CA THR A 107 -7.67 12.04 8.18
C THR A 107 -7.58 12.65 9.57
N GLU A 108 -6.42 12.59 10.24
CA GLU A 108 -6.32 12.96 11.66
C GLU A 108 -5.56 14.27 11.91
N ILE A 109 -4.53 14.57 11.13
CA ILE A 109 -3.65 15.71 11.39
C ILE A 109 -4.07 16.93 10.57
N VAL A 110 -4.33 16.76 9.29
CA VAL A 110 -4.55 17.86 8.35
C VAL A 110 -6.01 17.91 7.88
N LYS A 111 -6.95 17.76 8.82
CA LYS A 111 -8.41 17.72 8.55
C LYS A 111 -8.97 18.94 7.81
N SER A 112 -8.29 20.09 7.91
CA SER A 112 -8.73 21.35 7.29
C SER A 112 -8.19 21.58 5.87
N ILE A 113 -7.22 20.78 5.43
CA ILE A 113 -6.57 20.92 4.14
C ILE A 113 -6.61 19.55 3.47
N ASP A 114 -7.30 19.44 2.36
CA ASP A 114 -7.37 18.21 1.58
C ASP A 114 -6.06 18.06 0.77
N MET A 115 -5.05 17.41 1.36
CA MET A 115 -3.72 17.31 0.77
C MET A 115 -3.58 16.15 -0.21
N HIS A 116 -4.53 15.21 -0.23
CA HIS A 116 -4.53 14.03 -1.09
C HIS A 116 -3.18 13.25 -1.07
N LEU A 117 -2.56 13.14 0.12
CA LEU A 117 -1.25 12.51 0.27
C LEU A 117 -1.27 11.03 -0.13
N VAL A 118 -2.38 10.33 0.16
CA VAL A 118 -2.56 8.92 -0.22
C VAL A 118 -2.51 8.76 -1.73
N GLU A 119 -3.24 9.60 -2.47
CA GLU A 119 -3.30 9.56 -3.92
C GLU A 119 -1.97 9.98 -4.56
N ALA A 120 -1.36 11.05 -4.05
CA ALA A 120 -0.08 11.54 -4.53
C ALA A 120 1.02 10.49 -4.36
N PHE A 121 1.14 9.90 -3.15
CA PHE A 121 2.17 8.90 -2.87
C PHE A 121 1.94 7.61 -3.66
N SER A 122 0.70 7.10 -3.68
CA SER A 122 0.38 5.89 -4.44
C SER A 122 0.57 6.07 -5.94
N GLY A 123 0.24 7.27 -6.47
CA GLY A 123 0.50 7.63 -7.86
C GLY A 123 2.00 7.60 -8.21
N ILE A 124 2.86 8.13 -7.33
CA ILE A 124 4.33 8.08 -7.51
C ILE A 124 4.81 6.62 -7.50
N VAL A 125 4.38 5.82 -6.54
CA VAL A 125 4.75 4.40 -6.45
C VAL A 125 4.32 3.64 -7.70
N CYS A 126 3.06 3.77 -8.11
CA CYS A 126 2.57 3.13 -9.34
C CYS A 126 3.32 3.61 -10.58
N GLY A 127 3.70 4.88 -10.65
CA GLY A 127 4.51 5.43 -11.75
C GLY A 127 5.90 4.79 -11.83
N VAL A 128 6.56 4.60 -10.68
CA VAL A 128 7.87 3.92 -10.60
C VAL A 128 7.76 2.45 -11.01
N GLU A 129 6.71 1.73 -10.52
CA GLU A 129 6.48 0.35 -10.91
C GLU A 129 6.16 0.22 -12.41
N LEU A 130 5.34 1.12 -12.94
CA LEU A 130 5.04 1.16 -14.38
C LEU A 130 6.30 1.36 -15.22
N TRP A 131 7.20 2.24 -14.77
CA TRP A 131 8.49 2.42 -15.43
C TRP A 131 9.31 1.14 -15.43
N SER A 132 9.44 0.48 -14.26
CA SER A 132 10.15 -0.80 -14.12
C SER A 132 9.54 -1.88 -15.02
N MET A 133 8.20 -1.97 -15.08
CA MET A 133 7.52 -2.91 -15.99
C MET A 133 7.88 -2.68 -17.46
N ILE A 134 7.95 -1.42 -17.90
CA ILE A 134 8.30 -1.08 -19.28
C ILE A 134 9.76 -1.46 -19.58
N GLU A 135 10.69 -1.24 -18.64
CA GLU A 135 12.08 -1.69 -18.78
C GLU A 135 12.17 -3.21 -18.88
N ASN A 136 11.42 -3.94 -18.04
CA ASN A 136 11.35 -5.39 -18.09
C ASN A 136 10.73 -5.91 -19.41
N LEU A 137 9.67 -5.27 -19.90
CA LEU A 137 9.04 -5.60 -21.18
C LEU A 137 9.97 -5.33 -22.36
N GLN A 138 10.74 -4.23 -22.32
CA GLN A 138 11.75 -3.93 -23.34
C GLN A 138 12.88 -4.97 -23.35
N ALA A 139 13.24 -5.52 -22.19
CA ALA A 139 14.22 -6.60 -22.10
C ALA A 139 13.69 -7.93 -22.66
N ILE A 140 12.38 -8.22 -22.47
CA ILE A 140 11.72 -9.42 -22.98
C ILE A 140 11.51 -9.36 -24.51
N ASP A 141 11.05 -8.19 -24.98
CA ASP A 141 10.75 -7.95 -26.41
C ASP A 141 11.33 -6.59 -26.84
N PRO A 142 12.57 -6.58 -27.38
CA PRO A 142 13.23 -5.37 -27.85
C PRO A 142 12.56 -4.72 -29.08
N THR A 143 11.71 -5.47 -29.78
CA THR A 143 11.03 -5.03 -31.02
C THR A 143 9.72 -4.32 -30.72
N GLY A 144 9.21 -4.43 -29.51
CA GLY A 144 7.95 -3.85 -29.08
C GLY A 144 8.00 -2.30 -28.99
N PRO A 145 6.83 -1.65 -28.84
CA PRO A 145 6.69 -0.19 -28.78
C PRO A 145 7.18 0.44 -27.47
N TRP A 146 7.87 -0.31 -26.62
CA TRP A 146 8.22 0.07 -25.25
C TRP A 146 9.06 1.34 -25.17
N LYS A 147 9.94 1.59 -26.15
CA LYS A 147 10.73 2.84 -26.26
C LYS A 147 9.85 4.06 -26.45
N ILE A 148 8.74 3.95 -27.15
CA ILE A 148 7.77 5.02 -27.35
C ILE A 148 7.04 5.31 -26.03
N PHE A 149 6.58 4.26 -25.36
CA PHE A 149 5.93 4.37 -24.04
C PHE A 149 6.85 4.98 -22.98
N SER A 150 8.10 4.56 -22.91
CA SER A 150 9.06 5.12 -21.94
C SER A 150 9.29 6.62 -22.18
N LYS A 151 9.40 7.04 -23.44
CA LYS A 151 9.52 8.47 -23.79
C LYS A 151 8.25 9.25 -23.42
N PHE A 152 7.09 8.68 -23.67
CA PHE A 152 5.80 9.31 -23.35
C PHE A 152 5.64 9.50 -21.83
N ILE A 153 5.89 8.46 -21.04
CA ILE A 153 5.78 8.52 -19.58
C ILE A 153 6.79 9.52 -19.01
N ARG A 154 8.03 9.49 -19.50
CA ARG A 154 9.06 10.46 -19.09
C ARG A 154 8.63 11.89 -19.39
N SER A 155 8.17 12.18 -20.61
CA SER A 155 7.70 13.50 -21.01
C SER A 155 6.52 13.98 -20.16
N LYS A 156 5.60 13.08 -19.79
CA LYS A 156 4.47 13.40 -18.89
C LYS A 156 4.95 13.61 -17.46
N GLY A 157 5.81 12.73 -16.95
CA GLY A 157 6.38 12.85 -15.60
C GLY A 157 7.15 14.17 -15.43
N GLU A 158 8.01 14.53 -16.38
CA GLU A 158 8.73 15.80 -16.38
C GLU A 158 7.76 17.01 -16.38
N LYS A 159 6.66 16.92 -17.12
CA LYS A 159 5.66 18.01 -17.21
C LYS A 159 4.83 18.16 -15.92
N TYR A 160 4.43 17.05 -15.28
CA TYR A 160 3.55 17.09 -14.10
C TYR A 160 4.30 17.28 -12.78
N LEU A 161 5.56 16.84 -12.71
CA LEU A 161 6.36 16.95 -11.50
C LEU A 161 7.26 18.20 -11.50
N ASP A 162 7.30 18.94 -12.60
CA ASP A 162 8.20 20.10 -12.82
C ASP A 162 9.67 19.78 -12.47
N ILE A 163 10.03 18.49 -12.58
CA ILE A 163 11.38 17.99 -12.31
C ILE A 163 12.09 17.80 -13.65
N THR A 164 12.86 18.79 -14.07
CA THR A 164 13.81 18.62 -15.16
C THR A 164 14.95 17.74 -14.68
N ILE A 165 14.89 16.44 -14.96
CA ILE A 165 16.01 15.53 -14.70
C ILE A 165 17.08 15.84 -15.75
N GLU A 166 18.03 16.68 -15.36
CA GLU A 166 19.17 17.03 -16.20
C GLU A 166 19.98 15.75 -16.48
N LYS A 167 20.30 15.51 -17.75
CA LYS A 167 21.02 14.29 -18.18
C LYS A 167 22.35 14.05 -17.43
N ASP A 168 22.91 15.10 -16.85
CA ASP A 168 24.16 15.05 -16.09
C ASP A 168 24.02 14.51 -14.66
N ASP A 169 22.81 14.40 -14.12
CA ASP A 169 22.59 13.87 -12.77
C ASP A 169 22.37 12.36 -12.72
N LEU A 170 22.04 11.74 -13.86
CA LEU A 170 21.87 10.29 -13.97
C LEU A 170 23.08 9.46 -13.49
N PRO A 171 24.34 9.83 -13.80
CA PRO A 171 25.50 9.09 -13.29
C PRO A 171 25.73 9.29 -11.79
N LYS A 172 25.35 10.46 -11.23
CA LYS A 172 25.45 10.74 -9.79
C LYS A 172 24.44 9.92 -9.00
N ILE A 173 23.20 9.84 -9.47
CA ILE A 173 22.13 9.03 -8.85
C ILE A 173 22.48 7.54 -8.91
N LYS A 174 23.00 7.03 -10.04
CA LYS A 174 23.48 5.64 -10.14
C LYS A 174 24.64 5.33 -9.17
N LYS A 175 25.56 6.27 -8.94
CA LYS A 175 26.65 6.13 -7.96
C LYS A 175 26.13 6.13 -6.52
N LEU A 176 25.13 6.96 -6.19
CA LEU A 176 24.51 7.01 -4.87
C LEU A 176 23.75 5.71 -4.56
N VAL A 177 22.94 5.21 -5.50
CA VAL A 177 22.22 3.95 -5.36
C VAL A 177 23.17 2.75 -5.20
N LYS A 178 24.34 2.78 -5.88
CA LYS A 178 25.37 1.72 -5.75
C LYS A 178 26.12 1.78 -4.41
N LYS A 179 26.10 2.91 -3.71
CA LYS A 179 26.75 3.12 -2.41
C LYS A 179 25.85 2.74 -1.22
N ILE A 180 24.53 2.64 -1.47
CA ILE A 180 23.49 2.26 -0.47
C ILE A 180 23.23 0.73 -0.51
N LYS A 181 23.75 0.03 -1.51
CA LYS A 181 23.71 -1.43 -1.67
C LYS A 181 24.96 -2.08 -1.13
#